data_feb0fa653e80eb6e92689896c5cf7999
#
_entry.id   feb0fa653e80eb6e92689896c5cf7999
#
_cell.length_a   1.000
_cell.length_b   1.000
_cell.length_c   1.000
_cell.angle_alpha   90.00
_cell.angle_beta   90.00
_cell.angle_gamma   90.00
#
_symmetry.space_group_name_H-M   'P 1'
#
loop_
_entity.id
_entity.type
_entity.pdbx_description
1 polymer ?
#
loop_
_entity_poly.entity_id
_entity_poly.type
_entity_poly.pdbx_seq_one_letter_code
_entity_poly.pdbx_strand_id
1 'polypeptide(L)'
;MEEQEKSDPEDNFPGFLDWSNAIEVLEKAHEQGIFVLVIGPKGTGKTTLVREFAKKQSVKLDSINFSLRTRESHLVGSKSLSEGNIQFDEGVLVKSMKEGNMLYLDEINAAEADVLLRLDEALDDRRQIVLKESGGEVITANKSWFVIATINPLNHVGTKELPPQLLRDFLSG
;
A
#
# COMPACT_ATOMS: atom_id res chain seq x y z
N MET A 1 11.72 -0.92 43.40
CA MET A 1 11.55 0.22 42.48
C MET A 1 11.02 -0.36 41.18
N GLU A 2 9.71 -0.40 41.04
CA GLU A 2 9.07 -0.79 39.79
C GLU A 2 9.16 0.40 38.85
N GLU A 3 9.97 0.28 37.82
CA GLU A 3 9.90 1.16 36.68
C GLU A 3 8.54 0.94 36.04
N GLN A 4 7.63 1.88 36.24
CA GLN A 4 6.45 2.00 35.44
C GLN A 4 6.93 2.27 34.01
N GLU A 5 6.91 1.24 33.17
CA GLU A 5 6.91 1.44 31.73
C GLU A 5 5.78 2.43 31.43
N LYS A 6 6.18 3.65 31.11
CA LYS A 6 5.27 4.61 30.52
C LYS A 6 4.85 4.02 29.20
N SER A 7 3.64 3.48 29.14
CA SER A 7 3.00 3.17 27.88
C SER A 7 3.04 4.42 27.01
N ASP A 8 3.61 4.28 25.84
CA ASP A 8 3.68 5.35 24.86
C ASP A 8 2.23 5.80 24.58
N PRO A 9 1.92 7.13 24.55
CA PRO A 9 0.58 7.60 24.24
C PRO A 9 0.03 7.08 22.90
N GLU A 10 0.90 6.53 22.06
CA GLU A 10 0.57 5.93 20.79
C GLU A 10 -0.12 4.55 20.93
N ASP A 11 0.07 3.85 22.05
CA ASP A 11 -0.54 2.54 22.32
C ASP A 11 -2.06 2.57 22.51
N ASN A 12 -2.63 3.76 22.69
CA ASN A 12 -4.06 3.94 22.89
C ASN A 12 -4.83 4.31 21.62
N PHE A 13 -4.18 4.27 20.45
CA PHE A 13 -4.83 4.66 19.21
C PHE A 13 -5.66 3.50 18.65
N PRO A 14 -6.96 3.70 18.32
CA PRO A 14 -7.77 2.65 17.71
C PRO A 14 -7.15 2.17 16.41
N GLY A 15 -6.94 0.86 16.27
CA GLY A 15 -6.32 0.27 15.10
C GLY A 15 -4.79 0.20 15.12
N PHE A 16 -4.16 0.69 16.20
CA PHE A 16 -2.72 0.52 16.38
C PHE A 16 -2.39 -0.95 16.66
N LEU A 17 -1.46 -1.51 15.90
CA LEU A 17 -0.96 -2.86 16.13
C LEU A 17 0.25 -2.80 17.05
N ASP A 18 0.16 -3.48 18.19
CA ASP A 18 1.30 -3.71 19.07
C ASP A 18 2.40 -4.48 18.32
N TRP A 19 3.65 -4.08 18.52
CA TRP A 19 4.82 -4.70 17.88
C TRP A 19 4.87 -6.22 18.09
N SER A 20 4.49 -6.70 19.27
CA SER A 20 4.52 -8.13 19.60
C SER A 20 3.52 -8.95 18.78
N ASN A 21 2.38 -8.35 18.41
CA ASN A 21 1.32 -9.02 17.66
C ASN A 21 1.30 -8.64 16.17
N ALA A 22 1.88 -7.52 15.79
CA ALA A 22 1.80 -7.00 14.43
C ALA A 22 2.41 -7.94 13.39
N ILE A 23 3.58 -8.49 13.67
CA ILE A 23 4.25 -9.43 12.77
C ILE A 23 3.41 -10.70 12.60
N GLU A 24 2.85 -11.22 13.66
CA GLU A 24 1.99 -12.41 13.62
C GLU A 24 0.72 -12.17 12.80
N VAL A 25 0.07 -11.02 12.97
CA VAL A 25 -1.10 -10.62 12.17
C VAL A 25 -0.75 -10.50 10.70
N LEU A 26 0.38 -9.87 10.38
CA LEU A 26 0.86 -9.74 9.01
C LEU A 26 1.19 -11.10 8.37
N GLU A 27 1.80 -12.01 9.12
CA GLU A 27 2.08 -13.37 8.66
C GLU A 27 0.81 -14.13 8.29
N LYS A 28 -0.20 -14.08 9.15
CA LYS A 28 -1.50 -14.73 8.90
C LYS A 28 -2.21 -14.15 7.68
N ALA A 29 -2.22 -12.83 7.57
CA ALA A 29 -2.81 -12.15 6.42
C ALA A 29 -2.08 -12.50 5.11
N HIS A 30 -0.77 -12.54 5.15
CA HIS A 30 0.07 -12.91 4.02
C HIS A 30 -0.18 -14.34 3.55
N GLU A 31 -0.27 -15.29 4.47
CA GLU A 31 -0.60 -16.70 4.17
C GLU A 31 -1.97 -16.84 3.51
N GLN A 32 -2.94 -16.05 3.92
CA GLN A 32 -4.31 -16.08 3.40
C GLN A 32 -4.52 -15.21 2.16
N GLY A 33 -3.52 -14.43 1.75
CA GLY A 33 -3.65 -13.51 0.64
C GLY A 33 -4.58 -12.32 0.91
N ILE A 34 -4.78 -11.95 2.16
CA ILE A 34 -5.60 -10.82 2.59
C ILE A 34 -4.71 -9.59 2.75
N PHE A 35 -5.01 -8.53 2.02
CA PHE A 35 -4.29 -7.28 2.13
C PHE A 35 -4.59 -6.58 3.46
N VAL A 36 -3.60 -5.88 4.00
CA VAL A 36 -3.68 -5.29 5.34
C VAL A 36 -3.74 -3.77 5.27
N LEU A 37 -4.67 -3.20 6.04
CA LEU A 37 -4.77 -1.76 6.26
C LEU A 37 -4.42 -1.45 7.71
N VAL A 38 -3.40 -0.62 7.90
CA VAL A 38 -2.94 -0.17 9.23
C VAL A 38 -3.38 1.26 9.43
N ILE A 39 -4.07 1.53 10.51
CA ILE A 39 -4.53 2.87 10.87
C ILE A 39 -3.70 3.37 12.05
N GLY A 40 -3.06 4.51 11.90
CA GLY A 40 -2.27 5.12 12.95
C GLY A 40 -1.53 6.37 12.48
N PRO A 41 -1.17 7.24 13.43
CA PRO A 41 -0.45 8.48 13.12
C PRO A 41 0.97 8.21 12.64
N LYS A 42 1.59 9.23 12.02
CA LYS A 42 3.01 9.21 11.67
C LYS A 42 3.88 9.02 12.92
N GLY A 43 5.05 8.40 12.74
CA GLY A 43 6.03 8.24 13.81
C GLY A 43 5.80 7.04 14.73
N THR A 44 4.84 6.16 14.40
CA THR A 44 4.52 4.95 15.19
C THR A 44 5.37 3.73 14.83
N GLY A 45 6.34 3.88 13.93
CA GLY A 45 7.19 2.78 13.49
C GLY A 45 6.58 1.87 12.43
N LYS A 46 5.49 2.26 11.78
CA LYS A 46 4.81 1.48 10.73
C LYS A 46 5.75 1.09 9.59
N THR A 47 6.53 2.03 9.09
CA THR A 47 7.48 1.78 8.00
C THR A 47 8.55 0.77 8.39
N THR A 48 9.09 0.88 9.60
CA THR A 48 10.06 -0.07 10.13
C THR A 48 9.46 -1.47 10.26
N LEU A 49 8.24 -1.55 10.76
CA LEU A 49 7.50 -2.81 10.87
C LEU A 49 7.35 -3.50 9.50
N VAL A 50 6.94 -2.76 8.49
CA VAL A 50 6.74 -3.30 7.14
C VAL A 50 8.06 -3.76 6.53
N ARG A 51 9.12 -3.00 6.71
CA ARG A 51 10.46 -3.38 6.24
C ARG A 51 10.96 -4.66 6.89
N GLU A 52 10.80 -4.78 8.20
CA GLU A 52 11.20 -6.00 8.93
C GLU A 52 10.36 -7.20 8.51
N PHE A 53 9.07 -7.02 8.31
CA PHE A 53 8.20 -8.08 7.82
C PHE A 53 8.62 -8.55 6.43
N ALA A 54 8.86 -7.64 5.48
CA ALA A 54 9.34 -7.97 4.14
C ALA A 54 10.66 -8.74 4.17
N LYS A 55 11.57 -8.31 5.02
CA LYS A 55 12.87 -8.97 5.23
C LYS A 55 12.69 -10.38 5.79
N LYS A 56 11.81 -10.55 6.76
CA LYS A 56 11.49 -11.85 7.35
C LYS A 56 10.89 -12.81 6.32
N GLN A 57 10.06 -12.32 5.41
CA GLN A 57 9.47 -13.10 4.32
C GLN A 57 10.42 -13.31 3.14
N SER A 58 11.59 -12.68 3.14
CA SER A 58 12.57 -12.71 2.05
C SER A 58 11.97 -12.26 0.72
N VAL A 59 11.13 -11.23 0.74
CA VAL A 59 10.48 -10.65 -0.43
C VAL A 59 10.98 -9.23 -0.67
N LYS A 60 10.98 -8.83 -1.94
CA LYS A 60 11.28 -7.46 -2.32
C LYS A 60 10.13 -6.54 -1.90
N LEU A 61 10.46 -5.41 -1.31
CA LEU A 61 9.51 -4.38 -0.91
C LEU A 61 9.58 -3.20 -1.86
N ASP A 62 8.47 -2.91 -2.51
CA ASP A 62 8.23 -1.66 -3.21
C ASP A 62 7.36 -0.75 -2.32
N SER A 63 7.55 0.55 -2.42
CA SER A 63 6.79 1.48 -1.60
C SER A 63 6.46 2.77 -2.34
N ILE A 64 5.34 3.37 -1.96
CA ILE A 64 4.96 4.71 -2.36
C ILE A 64 4.35 5.46 -1.18
N ASN A 65 4.78 6.70 -1.00
CA ASN A 65 4.22 7.61 0.00
C ASN A 65 3.27 8.57 -0.70
N PHE A 66 1.98 8.48 -0.37
CA PHE A 66 0.95 9.30 -1.00
C PHE A 66 0.93 10.72 -0.47
N SER A 67 0.65 11.66 -1.37
CA SER A 67 0.41 13.06 -1.09
C SER A 67 -0.54 13.63 -2.13
N LEU A 68 -0.89 14.92 -2.01
CA LEU A 68 -1.66 15.63 -3.04
C LEU A 68 -0.90 15.75 -4.37
N ARG A 69 0.41 15.54 -4.37
CA ARG A 69 1.26 15.57 -5.56
C ARG A 69 1.41 14.21 -6.24
N THR A 70 0.95 13.15 -5.59
CA THR A 70 0.98 11.82 -6.18
C THR A 70 0.03 11.76 -7.37
N ARG A 71 0.57 11.35 -8.51
CA ARG A 71 -0.18 11.25 -9.77
C ARG A 71 -0.44 9.79 -10.12
N GLU A 72 -1.48 9.56 -10.89
CA GLU A 72 -1.81 8.26 -11.45
C GLU A 72 -0.62 7.61 -12.18
N SER A 73 0.17 8.41 -12.91
CA SER A 73 1.36 7.93 -13.61
C SER A 73 2.46 7.36 -12.70
N HIS A 74 2.52 7.80 -11.43
CA HIS A 74 3.45 7.21 -10.46
C HIS A 74 3.08 5.76 -10.11
N LEU A 75 1.79 5.44 -10.16
CA LEU A 75 1.29 4.08 -9.90
C LEU A 75 1.36 3.20 -11.14
N VAL A 76 0.85 3.70 -12.23
CA VAL A 76 0.57 2.92 -13.45
C VAL A 76 1.73 2.99 -14.42
N GLY A 77 2.33 4.16 -14.56
CA GLY A 77 3.39 4.41 -15.51
C GLY A 77 3.02 5.45 -16.56
N SER A 78 3.95 5.74 -17.43
CA SER A 78 3.80 6.73 -18.47
C SER A 78 4.67 6.42 -19.69
N LYS A 79 4.29 7.00 -20.84
CA LYS A 79 5.11 6.92 -22.04
C LYS A 79 6.28 7.89 -21.93
N SER A 80 7.45 7.45 -22.37
CA SER A 80 8.65 8.26 -22.50
C SER A 80 9.27 8.08 -23.89
N LEU A 81 10.08 9.06 -24.27
CA LEU A 81 10.86 8.99 -25.51
C LEU A 81 12.31 8.66 -25.16
N SER A 82 12.83 7.57 -25.68
CA SER A 82 14.21 7.14 -25.50
C SER A 82 14.80 6.71 -26.84
N GLU A 83 15.93 7.31 -27.21
CA GLU A 83 16.66 6.99 -28.45
C GLU A 83 15.78 7.02 -29.71
N GLY A 84 14.85 7.99 -29.79
CA GLY A 84 13.92 8.14 -30.91
C GLY A 84 12.72 7.18 -30.88
N ASN A 85 12.62 6.31 -29.89
CA ASN A 85 11.52 5.37 -29.72
C ASN A 85 10.64 5.73 -28.52
N ILE A 86 9.34 5.54 -28.67
CA ILE A 86 8.38 5.64 -27.56
C ILE A 86 8.40 4.33 -26.79
N GLN A 87 8.64 4.42 -25.47
CA GLN A 87 8.55 3.29 -24.56
C GLN A 87 7.57 3.60 -23.43
N PHE A 88 7.03 2.55 -22.80
CA PHE A 88 6.21 2.67 -21.62
C PHE A 88 7.04 2.33 -20.39
N ASP A 89 7.15 3.30 -19.46
CA ASP A 89 7.82 3.11 -18.18
C ASP A 89 6.79 2.76 -17.11
N GLU A 90 6.88 1.55 -16.57
CA GLU A 90 5.94 1.06 -15.58
C GLU A 90 6.08 1.80 -14.25
N GLY A 91 4.92 2.16 -13.67
CA GLY A 91 4.85 2.72 -12.32
C GLY A 91 5.03 1.64 -11.24
N VAL A 92 5.12 2.08 -9.99
CA VAL A 92 5.42 1.19 -8.86
C VAL A 92 4.34 0.12 -8.63
N LEU A 93 3.07 0.45 -8.83
CA LEU A 93 1.95 -0.49 -8.68
C LEU A 93 2.05 -1.61 -9.71
N VAL A 94 2.14 -1.26 -10.99
CA VAL A 94 2.22 -2.24 -12.09
C VAL A 94 3.45 -3.11 -11.96
N LYS A 95 4.59 -2.52 -11.67
CA LYS A 95 5.84 -3.25 -11.49
C LYS A 95 5.77 -4.25 -10.34
N SER A 96 5.24 -3.84 -9.18
CA SER A 96 5.08 -4.74 -8.04
C SER A 96 4.11 -5.88 -8.32
N MET A 97 3.03 -5.62 -9.05
CA MET A 97 2.06 -6.65 -9.47
C MET A 97 2.70 -7.69 -10.36
N LYS A 98 3.43 -7.28 -11.38
CA LYS A 98 4.09 -8.18 -12.34
C LYS A 98 5.16 -9.03 -11.68
N GLU A 99 5.98 -8.44 -10.83
CA GLU A 99 7.07 -9.13 -10.14
C GLU A 99 6.61 -9.93 -8.91
N GLY A 100 5.39 -9.69 -8.42
CA GLY A 100 4.86 -10.36 -7.23
C GLY A 100 5.52 -9.90 -5.94
N ASN A 101 5.92 -8.64 -5.86
CA ASN A 101 6.57 -8.05 -4.71
C ASN A 101 5.58 -7.71 -3.60
N MET A 102 6.09 -7.38 -2.44
CA MET A 102 5.32 -6.71 -1.39
C MET A 102 5.26 -5.22 -1.70
N LEU A 103 4.07 -4.64 -1.67
CA LEU A 103 3.84 -3.22 -1.93
C LEU A 103 3.35 -2.52 -0.67
N TYR A 104 4.07 -1.50 -0.24
CA TYR A 104 3.73 -0.65 0.88
C TYR A 104 3.16 0.68 0.40
N LEU A 105 1.90 0.92 0.71
CA LEU A 105 1.16 2.12 0.34
C LEU A 105 0.99 3.01 1.57
N ASP A 106 1.89 3.97 1.75
CA ASP A 106 1.91 4.83 2.94
C ASP A 106 1.00 6.06 2.77
N GLU A 107 0.10 6.26 3.74
CA GLU A 107 -0.85 7.37 3.77
C GLU A 107 -1.78 7.47 2.55
N ILE A 108 -2.49 6.40 2.23
CA ILE A 108 -3.39 6.40 1.06
C ILE A 108 -4.49 7.46 1.12
N ASN A 109 -4.89 7.88 2.32
CA ASN A 109 -5.90 8.93 2.50
C ASN A 109 -5.41 10.34 2.12
N ALA A 110 -4.14 10.51 1.84
CA ALA A 110 -3.60 11.77 1.31
C ALA A 110 -3.71 11.88 -0.21
N ALA A 111 -4.06 10.81 -0.91
CA ALA A 111 -4.11 10.77 -2.37
C ALA A 111 -5.38 11.43 -2.94
N GLU A 112 -5.26 11.93 -4.18
CA GLU A 112 -6.41 12.42 -4.94
C GLU A 112 -7.35 11.28 -5.37
N ALA A 113 -8.60 11.62 -5.67
CA ALA A 113 -9.64 10.64 -5.97
C ALA A 113 -9.33 9.76 -7.19
N ASP A 114 -8.74 10.32 -8.24
CA ASP A 114 -8.36 9.59 -9.44
C ASP A 114 -7.27 8.54 -9.17
N VAL A 115 -6.32 8.86 -8.31
CA VAL A 115 -5.27 7.93 -7.86
C VAL A 115 -5.88 6.78 -7.06
N LEU A 116 -6.82 7.08 -6.15
CA LEU A 116 -7.52 6.06 -5.36
C LEU A 116 -8.37 5.13 -6.21
N LEU A 117 -8.98 5.62 -7.30
CA LEU A 117 -9.74 4.78 -8.23
C LEU A 117 -8.86 3.77 -8.95
N ARG A 118 -7.68 4.18 -9.37
CA ARG A 118 -6.71 3.25 -10.00
C ARG A 118 -6.21 2.21 -9.01
N LEU A 119 -5.99 2.62 -7.78
CA LEU A 119 -5.60 1.72 -6.71
C LEU A 119 -6.70 0.69 -6.42
N ASP A 120 -7.94 1.13 -6.31
CA ASP A 120 -9.10 0.26 -6.08
C ASP A 120 -9.26 -0.79 -7.19
N GLU A 121 -9.04 -0.41 -8.44
CA GLU A 121 -9.07 -1.33 -9.59
C GLU A 121 -8.10 -2.51 -9.40
N ALA A 122 -6.89 -2.24 -8.94
CA ALA A 122 -5.87 -3.28 -8.74
C ALA A 122 -6.10 -4.12 -7.48
N LEU A 123 -6.71 -3.55 -6.45
CA LEU A 123 -6.89 -4.21 -5.16
C LEU A 123 -8.16 -5.05 -5.05
N ASP A 124 -9.07 -4.95 -6.03
CA ASP A 124 -10.26 -5.78 -6.01
C ASP A 124 -9.93 -7.27 -6.21
N ASP A 125 -10.90 -8.14 -6.07
CA ASP A 125 -10.71 -9.60 -6.08
C ASP A 125 -9.99 -10.14 -7.32
N ARG A 126 -10.12 -9.45 -8.45
CA ARG A 126 -9.49 -9.87 -9.71
C ARG A 126 -7.99 -9.60 -9.73
N ARG A 127 -7.50 -8.70 -8.91
CA ARG A 127 -6.08 -8.30 -8.85
C ARG A 127 -5.54 -7.93 -10.24
N GLN A 128 -6.30 -7.14 -10.97
CA GLN A 128 -6.00 -6.73 -12.34
C GLN A 128 -6.10 -5.22 -12.51
N ILE A 129 -5.32 -4.70 -13.44
CA ILE A 129 -5.41 -3.30 -13.85
C ILE A 129 -5.30 -3.22 -15.39
N VAL A 130 -6.10 -2.36 -15.99
CA VAL A 130 -6.05 -2.11 -17.42
C VAL A 130 -5.17 -0.91 -17.70
N LEU A 131 -4.11 -1.11 -18.49
CA LEU A 131 -3.22 -0.05 -18.91
C LEU A 131 -3.75 0.65 -20.16
N LYS A 132 -4.66 1.60 -19.99
CA LYS A 132 -5.16 2.45 -21.08
C LYS A 132 -4.03 3.23 -21.75
N GLU A 133 -3.02 3.57 -20.95
CA GLU A 133 -1.81 4.29 -21.32
C GLU A 133 -0.88 3.44 -22.21
N SER A 134 -1.07 2.14 -22.22
CA SER A 134 -0.29 1.17 -23.01
C SER A 134 -1.18 0.23 -23.82
N GLY A 135 -2.06 0.80 -24.64
CA GLY A 135 -2.88 0.05 -25.59
C GLY A 135 -3.96 -0.83 -24.99
N GLY A 136 -4.33 -0.66 -23.73
CA GLY A 136 -5.36 -1.46 -23.07
C GLY A 136 -4.88 -2.82 -22.57
N GLU A 137 -3.57 -3.00 -22.42
CA GLU A 137 -3.01 -4.22 -21.81
C GLU A 137 -3.58 -4.46 -20.42
N VAL A 138 -3.97 -5.70 -20.14
CA VAL A 138 -4.45 -6.12 -18.81
C VAL A 138 -3.28 -6.72 -18.03
N ILE A 139 -2.96 -6.12 -16.90
CA ILE A 139 -1.97 -6.65 -15.98
C ILE A 139 -2.69 -7.41 -14.87
N THR A 140 -2.35 -8.69 -14.73
CA THR A 140 -2.81 -9.52 -13.61
C THR A 140 -1.66 -9.69 -12.63
N ALA A 141 -1.93 -9.45 -11.36
CA ALA A 141 -0.91 -9.59 -10.32
C ALA A 141 -0.42 -11.04 -10.21
N ASN A 142 0.87 -11.18 -9.99
CA ASN A 142 1.44 -12.45 -9.58
C ASN A 142 0.84 -12.89 -8.25
N LYS A 143 0.63 -14.20 -8.05
CA LYS A 143 0.01 -14.75 -6.84
C LYS A 143 0.75 -14.40 -5.54
N SER A 144 2.05 -14.12 -5.62
CA SER A 144 2.86 -13.69 -4.47
C SER A 144 2.70 -12.21 -4.11
N TRP A 145 2.01 -11.42 -4.94
CA TRP A 145 1.79 -10.00 -4.68
C TRP A 145 0.99 -9.78 -3.40
N PHE A 146 1.52 -8.94 -2.51
CA PHE A 146 0.91 -8.65 -1.22
C PHE A 146 1.00 -7.14 -0.94
N VAL A 147 -0.08 -6.57 -0.41
CA VAL A 147 -0.20 -5.12 -0.19
C VAL A 147 -0.47 -4.82 1.27
N ILE A 148 0.31 -3.89 1.80
CA ILE A 148 0.09 -3.27 3.11
C ILE A 148 -0.11 -1.79 2.87
N ALA A 149 -1.24 -1.24 3.32
CA ALA A 149 -1.53 0.18 3.22
C ALA A 149 -1.68 0.80 4.61
N THR A 150 -1.42 2.10 4.71
CA THR A 150 -1.64 2.85 5.94
C THR A 150 -2.56 4.03 5.71
N ILE A 151 -3.30 4.38 6.75
CA ILE A 151 -4.08 5.60 6.88
C ILE A 151 -3.55 6.39 8.08
N ASN A 152 -3.31 7.67 7.90
CA ASN A 152 -3.01 8.58 8.99
C ASN A 152 -4.26 9.39 9.35
N PRO A 153 -4.97 9.07 10.45
CA PRO A 153 -6.21 9.76 10.81
C PRO A 153 -5.99 11.19 11.30
N LEU A 154 -4.77 11.55 11.66
CA LEU A 154 -4.41 12.88 12.14
C LEU A 154 -3.95 13.83 11.04
N ASN A 155 -3.87 13.37 9.80
CA ASN A 155 -3.53 14.23 8.68
C ASN A 155 -4.76 15.03 8.25
N HIS A 156 -4.83 16.31 8.66
CA HIS A 156 -5.93 17.21 8.35
C HIS A 156 -5.77 17.98 7.03
N VAL A 157 -4.59 17.88 6.41
CA VAL A 157 -4.28 18.58 5.17
C VAL A 157 -4.52 17.67 3.98
N GLY A 158 -5.60 17.94 3.24
CA GLY A 158 -5.91 17.21 2.02
C GLY A 158 -6.39 15.77 2.23
N THR A 159 -6.65 15.35 3.47
CA THR A 159 -7.24 14.03 3.72
C THR A 159 -8.67 13.99 3.22
N LYS A 160 -8.97 12.95 2.47
CA LYS A 160 -10.31 12.66 1.96
C LYS A 160 -10.80 11.38 2.60
N GLU A 161 -12.11 11.27 2.73
CA GLU A 161 -12.75 10.03 3.08
C GLU A 161 -12.48 9.00 2.00
N LEU A 162 -12.01 7.82 2.39
CA LEU A 162 -11.71 6.76 1.43
C LEU A 162 -13.00 6.20 0.83
N PRO A 163 -13.02 5.87 -0.48
CA PRO A 163 -14.16 5.18 -1.07
C PRO A 163 -14.46 3.87 -0.33
N PRO A 164 -15.73 3.57 -0.04
CA PRO A 164 -16.12 2.32 0.65
C PRO A 164 -15.62 1.06 -0.06
N GLN A 165 -15.57 1.06 -1.38
CA GLN A 165 -15.06 -0.08 -2.15
C GLN A 165 -13.59 -0.37 -1.83
N LEU A 166 -12.77 0.67 -1.74
CA LEU A 166 -11.36 0.54 -1.41
C LEU A 166 -11.16 -0.06 -0.01
N LEU A 167 -11.93 0.39 0.97
CA LEU A 167 -11.89 -0.18 2.31
C LEU A 167 -12.27 -1.66 2.32
N ARG A 168 -13.25 -2.06 1.52
CA ARG A 168 -13.67 -3.47 1.41
C ARG A 168 -12.58 -4.36 0.84
N ASP A 169 -11.72 -3.84 -0.04
CA ASP A 169 -10.61 -4.59 -0.63
C ASP A 169 -9.62 -5.10 0.44
N PHE A 170 -9.54 -4.39 1.57
CA PHE A 170 -8.72 -4.81 2.72
C PHE A 170 -9.47 -5.67 3.74
N LEU A 171 -10.79 -5.66 3.73
CA LEU A 171 -11.62 -6.35 4.73
C LEU A 171 -12.22 -7.65 4.22
N SER A 172 -12.33 -7.81 2.90
CA SER A 172 -12.85 -9.02 2.27
C SER A 172 -11.73 -10.05 2.14
N GLY A 173 -11.60 -10.85 3.14
CA GLY A 173 -10.74 -12.03 3.11
C GLY A 173 -11.49 -13.25 2.70
#